data_4785cd4c2f8f4eef23ce3c31ff79a934
#
_entry.id   4785cd4c2f8f4eef23ce3c31ff79a934
#
_cell.length_a   1.000
_cell.length_b   1.000
_cell.length_c   1.000
_cell.angle_alpha   90.00
_cell.angle_beta   90.00
_cell.angle_gamma   90.00
#
_symmetry.space_group_name_H-M   'P 1'
#
loop_
_entity.id
_entity.type
_entity.pdbx_description
1 polymer ?
#
loop_
_entity_poly.entity_id
_entity_poly.type
_entity_poly.pdbx_seq_one_letter_code
_entity_poly.pdbx_strand_id
1 'polypeptide(L)'
;IMFVGGCAGSTTCGIKIFRLQVLYAAARTQIHHLLQPHGVFIPYYNRRPISDEIIVSVLSFFFMWFFTFAILALGLGMLGLDFLTAISSAATSVANVGPALGPVTGPSSTFQSLPDAAKWILCFAMLLGRLEIFTLLVLFTPMFWRK
;
A
#
# COMPACT_ATOMS: atom_id res chain seq x y z
N ILE A 1 1.55 12.42 2.88
CA ILE A 1 1.08 12.58 1.48
C ILE A 1 1.73 11.52 0.55
N MET A 2 2.90 10.94 0.90
CA MET A 2 3.63 9.94 0.08
C MET A 2 2.80 8.71 -0.32
N PHE A 3 1.82 8.31 0.48
CA PHE A 3 1.00 7.11 0.25
C PHE A 3 -0.20 7.35 -0.66
N VAL A 4 -0.60 8.60 -0.85
CA VAL A 4 -1.75 8.95 -1.70
C VAL A 4 -1.31 8.98 -3.15
N GLY A 5 -1.75 7.99 -3.91
CA GLY A 5 -1.46 7.85 -5.33
C GLY A 5 -2.43 8.63 -6.23
N GLY A 6 -2.35 8.36 -7.53
CA GLY A 6 -3.18 9.03 -8.53
C GLY A 6 -4.59 8.44 -8.71
N CYS A 7 -5.23 8.82 -9.82
CA CYS A 7 -6.58 8.39 -10.20
C CYS A 7 -6.65 6.90 -10.56
N ALA A 8 -7.86 6.36 -10.61
CA ALA A 8 -8.12 4.93 -10.83
C ALA A 8 -7.51 4.33 -12.11
N GLY A 9 -7.36 5.09 -13.19
CA GLY A 9 -6.76 4.65 -14.44
C GLY A 9 -5.29 5.04 -14.62
N SER A 10 -4.66 5.66 -13.61
CA SER A 10 -3.28 6.13 -13.67
C SER A 10 -2.29 5.00 -13.41
N THR A 11 -1.13 5.07 -14.05
CA THR A 11 0.04 4.21 -13.77
C THR A 11 0.75 4.57 -12.47
N THR A 12 0.23 5.53 -11.72
CA THR A 12 0.79 6.01 -10.46
C THR A 12 0.71 4.90 -9.40
N CYS A 13 1.82 4.66 -8.74
CA CYS A 13 1.92 3.73 -7.61
C CYS A 13 1.32 4.34 -6.33
N GLY A 14 1.24 3.54 -5.27
CA GLY A 14 0.63 3.95 -4.02
C GLY A 14 -0.87 3.65 -3.94
N ILE A 15 -1.51 4.17 -2.90
CA ILE A 15 -2.93 3.92 -2.65
C ILE A 15 -3.76 4.85 -3.56
N LYS A 16 -4.46 4.26 -4.53
CA LYS A 16 -5.31 5.02 -5.47
C LYS A 16 -6.46 5.72 -4.72
N ILE A 17 -6.76 6.96 -5.11
CA ILE A 17 -7.76 7.82 -4.45
C ILE A 17 -9.13 7.16 -4.37
N PHE A 18 -9.56 6.41 -5.39
CA PHE A 18 -10.86 5.75 -5.37
C PHE A 18 -10.98 4.72 -4.22
N ARG A 19 -9.89 4.02 -3.87
CA ARG A 19 -9.87 3.08 -2.73
C ARG A 19 -10.05 3.79 -1.40
N LEU A 20 -9.44 4.98 -1.25
CA LEU A 20 -9.66 5.83 -0.07
C LEU A 20 -11.10 6.32 0.02
N GLN A 21 -11.71 6.69 -1.11
CA GLN A 21 -13.10 7.13 -1.15
C GLN A 21 -14.07 5.98 -0.81
N VAL A 22 -13.83 4.77 -1.32
CA VAL A 22 -14.62 3.58 -0.98
C VAL A 22 -14.48 3.25 0.51
N LEU A 23 -13.26 3.29 1.04
CA LEU A 23 -13.00 3.06 2.46
C LEU A 23 -13.70 4.10 3.34
N TYR A 24 -13.65 5.37 2.97
CA TYR A 24 -14.34 6.45 3.68
C TYR A 24 -15.87 6.26 3.66
N ALA A 25 -16.44 5.90 2.50
CA ALA A 25 -17.87 5.63 2.37
C ALA A 25 -18.28 4.44 3.25
N ALA A 26 -17.51 3.35 3.24
CA ALA A 26 -17.75 2.18 4.09
C ALA A 26 -17.65 2.52 5.58
N ALA A 27 -16.61 3.25 6.00
CA ALA A 27 -16.44 3.67 7.39
C ALA A 27 -17.58 4.56 7.86
N ARG A 28 -18.02 5.52 7.03
CA ARG A 28 -19.17 6.37 7.35
C ARG A 28 -20.44 5.56 7.51
N THR A 29 -20.69 4.62 6.63
CA THR A 29 -21.87 3.73 6.71
C THR A 29 -21.84 2.89 7.98
N GLN A 30 -20.67 2.37 8.36
CA GLN A 30 -20.49 1.61 9.59
C GLN A 30 -20.77 2.45 10.84
N ILE A 31 -20.34 3.71 10.87
CA ILE A 31 -20.65 4.63 11.98
C ILE A 31 -22.15 4.87 12.07
N HIS A 32 -22.84 5.07 10.93
CA HIS A 32 -24.30 5.23 10.95
C HIS A 32 -25.02 3.97 11.44
N HIS A 33 -24.52 2.79 11.09
CA HIS A 33 -25.05 1.51 11.57
C HIS A 33 -24.91 1.34 13.08
N LEU A 34 -23.79 1.83 13.65
CA LEU A 34 -23.58 1.82 15.12
C LEU A 34 -24.51 2.78 15.84
N LEU A 35 -24.85 3.92 15.22
CA LEU A 35 -25.79 4.90 15.82
C LEU A 35 -27.25 4.47 15.68
N GLN A 36 -27.59 3.77 14.61
CA GLN A 36 -28.95 3.32 14.29
C GLN A 36 -28.94 1.85 13.82
N PRO A 37 -28.91 0.87 14.73
CA PRO A 37 -28.71 -0.54 14.39
C PRO A 37 -29.83 -1.14 13.53
N HIS A 38 -31.02 -0.55 13.52
CA HIS A 38 -32.15 -1.00 12.68
C HIS A 38 -32.25 -0.26 11.34
N GLY A 39 -31.33 0.68 11.06
CA GLY A 39 -31.30 1.41 9.79
C GLY A 39 -30.61 0.60 8.68
N VAL A 40 -31.17 0.62 7.48
CA VAL A 40 -30.54 0.05 6.29
C VAL A 40 -29.72 1.15 5.61
N PHE A 41 -28.40 1.10 5.78
CA PHE A 41 -27.48 2.06 5.19
C PHE A 41 -26.66 1.34 4.10
N ILE A 42 -26.77 1.79 2.86
CA ILE A 42 -26.00 1.27 1.74
C ILE A 42 -24.92 2.28 1.41
N PRO A 43 -23.63 1.89 1.34
CA PRO A 43 -22.56 2.79 0.92
C PRO A 43 -22.70 3.11 -0.57
N TYR A 44 -22.58 4.39 -0.92
CA TYR A 44 -22.63 4.86 -2.31
C TYR A 44 -21.28 5.44 -2.74
N TYR A 45 -20.87 5.08 -3.96
CA TYR A 45 -19.75 5.70 -4.66
C TYR A 45 -20.22 6.14 -6.05
N ASN A 46 -20.03 7.41 -6.39
CA ASN A 46 -20.44 8.00 -7.67
C ASN A 46 -21.90 7.67 -8.05
N ARG A 47 -22.83 7.83 -7.09
CA ARG A 47 -24.29 7.55 -7.23
C ARG A 47 -24.64 6.07 -7.48
N ARG A 48 -23.70 5.14 -7.32
CA ARG A 48 -23.95 3.69 -7.41
C ARG A 48 -23.72 3.04 -6.05
N PRO A 49 -24.56 2.06 -5.67
CA PRO A 49 -24.33 1.30 -4.46
C PRO A 49 -23.06 0.47 -4.62
N ILE A 50 -22.26 0.41 -3.55
CA ILE A 50 -21.04 -0.40 -3.50
C ILE A 50 -21.43 -1.78 -2.97
N SER A 51 -21.04 -2.85 -3.68
CA SER A 51 -21.20 -4.21 -3.17
C SER A 51 -20.20 -4.50 -2.05
N ASP A 52 -20.58 -5.37 -1.11
CA ASP A 52 -19.71 -5.79 -0.01
C ASP A 52 -18.42 -6.44 -0.50
N GLU A 53 -18.45 -7.13 -1.64
CA GLU A 53 -17.27 -7.71 -2.27
C GLU A 53 -16.20 -6.67 -2.61
N ILE A 54 -16.60 -5.50 -3.09
CA ILE A 54 -15.67 -4.40 -3.41
C ILE A 54 -15.06 -3.86 -2.11
N ILE A 55 -15.84 -3.72 -1.05
CA ILE A 55 -15.35 -3.24 0.26
C ILE A 55 -14.32 -4.22 0.82
N VAL A 56 -14.63 -5.51 0.82
CA VAL A 56 -13.70 -6.57 1.28
C VAL A 56 -12.42 -6.58 0.44
N SER A 57 -12.53 -6.44 -0.87
CA SER A 57 -11.36 -6.38 -1.77
C SER A 57 -10.46 -5.17 -1.45
N VAL A 58 -11.06 -4.01 -1.20
CA VAL A 58 -10.31 -2.78 -0.84
C VAL A 58 -9.66 -2.94 0.54
N LEU A 59 -10.35 -3.47 1.53
CA LEU A 59 -9.80 -3.73 2.87
C LEU A 59 -8.63 -4.73 2.80
N SER A 60 -8.79 -5.81 2.04
CA SER A 60 -7.73 -6.81 1.84
C SER A 60 -6.49 -6.18 1.19
N PHE A 61 -6.68 -5.28 0.22
CA PHE A 61 -5.57 -4.54 -0.38
C PHE A 61 -4.84 -3.68 0.65
N PHE A 62 -5.56 -2.93 1.48
CA PHE A 62 -4.94 -2.11 2.53
C PHE A 62 -4.18 -2.96 3.53
N PHE A 63 -4.78 -4.09 3.97
CA PHE A 63 -4.11 -5.01 4.88
C PHE A 63 -2.79 -5.53 4.30
N MET A 64 -2.81 -6.04 3.06
CA MET A 64 -1.62 -6.56 2.39
C MET A 64 -0.57 -5.48 2.15
N TRP A 65 -1.01 -4.27 1.82
CA TRP A 65 -0.11 -3.14 1.60
C TRP A 65 0.63 -2.74 2.87
N PHE A 66 -0.09 -2.57 3.99
CA PHE A 66 0.52 -2.26 5.28
C PHE A 66 1.37 -3.42 5.81
N PHE A 67 0.95 -4.65 5.62
CA PHE A 67 1.71 -5.83 6.00
C PHE A 67 3.05 -5.92 5.26
N THR A 68 3.04 -5.71 3.95
CA THR A 68 4.27 -5.66 3.14
C THR A 68 5.17 -4.53 3.59
N PHE A 69 4.62 -3.34 3.82
CA PHE A 69 5.38 -2.20 4.35
C PHE A 69 6.04 -2.52 5.69
N ALA A 70 5.31 -3.13 6.63
CA ALA A 70 5.84 -3.50 7.95
C ALA A 70 6.98 -4.53 7.84
N ILE A 71 6.82 -5.57 7.02
CA ILE A 71 7.87 -6.57 6.80
C ILE A 71 9.13 -5.93 6.21
N LEU A 72 8.99 -5.04 5.24
CA LEU A 72 10.12 -4.35 4.62
C LEU A 72 10.83 -3.42 5.61
N ALA A 73 10.07 -2.66 6.40
CA ALA A 73 10.64 -1.78 7.42
C ALA A 73 11.41 -2.57 8.48
N LEU A 74 10.87 -3.70 8.95
CA LEU A 74 11.53 -4.60 9.88
C LEU A 74 12.79 -5.22 9.26
N GLY A 75 12.71 -5.70 8.03
CA GLY A 75 13.86 -6.28 7.31
C GLY A 75 15.01 -5.29 7.16
N LEU A 76 14.70 -4.03 6.81
CA LEU A 76 15.71 -2.97 6.71
C LEU A 76 16.29 -2.60 8.08
N GLY A 77 15.47 -2.59 9.14
CA GLY A 77 15.94 -2.38 10.52
C GLY A 77 16.89 -3.50 10.99
N MET A 78 16.63 -4.76 10.63
CA MET A 78 17.51 -5.89 10.96
C MET A 78 18.86 -5.80 10.24
N LEU A 79 18.97 -5.09 9.13
CA LEU A 79 20.25 -4.81 8.44
C LEU A 79 21.06 -3.68 9.07
N GLY A 80 20.62 -3.16 10.22
CA GLY A 80 21.32 -2.11 10.96
C GLY A 80 21.08 -0.69 10.47
N LEU A 81 20.05 -0.48 9.67
CA LEU A 81 19.65 0.86 9.24
C LEU A 81 18.96 1.61 10.38
N ASP A 82 19.23 2.91 10.49
CA ASP A 82 18.54 3.79 11.43
C ASP A 82 17.02 3.74 11.23
N PHE A 83 16.27 3.85 12.32
CA PHE A 83 14.81 3.73 12.34
C PHE A 83 14.12 4.64 11.32
N LEU A 84 14.53 5.91 11.24
CA LEU A 84 13.97 6.85 10.29
C LEU A 84 14.28 6.45 8.84
N THR A 85 15.52 6.04 8.58
CA THR A 85 15.97 5.60 7.27
C THR A 85 15.27 4.31 6.83
N ALA A 86 15.10 3.33 7.72
CA ALA A 86 14.43 2.06 7.43
C ALA A 86 12.95 2.28 7.06
N ILE A 87 12.20 3.00 7.90
CA ILE A 87 10.78 3.27 7.67
C ILE A 87 10.58 4.12 6.42
N SER A 88 11.33 5.20 6.25
CA SER A 88 11.13 6.10 5.12
C SER A 88 11.56 5.46 3.79
N SER A 89 12.61 4.65 3.79
CA SER A 89 13.04 3.91 2.59
C SER A 89 12.04 2.81 2.21
N ALA A 90 11.48 2.10 3.19
CA ALA A 90 10.39 1.14 2.94
C ALA A 90 9.16 1.85 2.36
N ALA A 91 8.75 2.97 2.96
CA ALA A 91 7.59 3.76 2.53
C ALA A 91 7.75 4.25 1.08
N THR A 92 8.89 4.88 0.76
CA THR A 92 9.15 5.41 -0.58
C THR A 92 9.25 4.32 -1.63
N SER A 93 9.80 3.15 -1.28
CA SER A 93 9.93 2.00 -2.20
C SER A 93 8.58 1.38 -2.53
N VAL A 94 7.74 1.11 -1.54
CA VAL A 94 6.39 0.54 -1.76
C VAL A 94 5.48 1.53 -2.48
N ALA A 95 5.58 2.82 -2.17
CA ALA A 95 4.80 3.87 -2.85
C ALA A 95 5.42 4.32 -4.18
N ASN A 96 6.65 3.90 -4.50
CA ASN A 96 7.43 4.31 -5.69
C ASN A 96 7.54 5.83 -5.85
N VAL A 97 7.81 6.55 -4.76
CA VAL A 97 7.93 8.02 -4.74
C VAL A 97 9.33 8.47 -5.17
N GLY A 98 10.37 7.75 -4.72
CA GLY A 98 11.79 8.02 -5.00
C GLY A 98 12.53 8.52 -3.77
N PRO A 99 12.46 9.80 -3.38
CA PRO A 99 13.20 10.29 -2.23
C PRO A 99 12.59 9.80 -0.92
N ALA A 100 13.46 9.40 0.02
CA ALA A 100 13.10 9.07 1.40
C ALA A 100 13.35 10.26 2.33
N LEU A 101 13.26 10.04 3.64
CA LEU A 101 13.54 11.04 4.66
C LEU A 101 14.86 10.71 5.37
N GLY A 102 15.52 11.74 5.87
CA GLY A 102 16.75 11.62 6.64
C GLY A 102 18.02 11.97 5.86
N PRO A 103 19.17 11.98 6.54
CA PRO A 103 20.43 12.41 5.94
C PRO A 103 21.01 11.41 4.94
N VAL A 104 20.65 10.12 5.06
CA VAL A 104 21.22 9.03 4.25
C VAL A 104 20.48 8.83 2.93
N THR A 105 19.15 8.92 2.94
CA THR A 105 18.28 8.62 1.80
C THR A 105 17.34 9.77 1.43
N GLY A 106 17.62 10.97 1.96
CA GLY A 106 16.83 12.17 1.71
C GLY A 106 16.94 12.70 0.28
N PRO A 107 16.23 13.80 -0.05
CA PRO A 107 16.16 14.35 -1.40
C PRO A 107 17.51 14.80 -1.98
N SER A 108 18.46 15.13 -1.11
CA SER A 108 19.83 15.57 -1.49
C SER A 108 20.87 14.44 -1.43
N SER A 109 20.47 13.23 -1.09
CA SER A 109 21.37 12.08 -0.94
C SER A 109 20.98 10.93 -1.86
N THR A 110 21.81 9.91 -1.93
CA THR A 110 21.61 8.74 -2.79
C THR A 110 21.58 7.46 -1.97
N PHE A 111 20.92 6.44 -2.47
CA PHE A 111 20.89 5.10 -1.86
C PHE A 111 22.22 4.36 -1.92
N GLN A 112 23.27 5.01 -2.44
CA GLN A 112 24.59 4.39 -2.66
C GLN A 112 25.26 3.92 -1.37
N SER A 113 25.07 4.64 -0.28
CA SER A 113 25.64 4.36 1.03
C SER A 113 24.97 3.19 1.78
N LEU A 114 23.85 2.67 1.29
CA LEU A 114 23.19 1.52 1.89
C LEU A 114 23.94 0.20 1.63
N PRO A 115 23.81 -0.79 2.55
CA PRO A 115 24.27 -2.15 2.31
C PRO A 115 23.62 -2.75 1.04
N ASP A 116 24.37 -3.58 0.30
CA ASP A 116 23.85 -4.16 -0.95
C ASP A 116 22.61 -5.04 -0.72
N ALA A 117 22.54 -5.75 0.41
CA ALA A 117 21.33 -6.49 0.80
C ALA A 117 20.10 -5.57 0.92
N ALA A 118 20.25 -4.38 1.51
CA ALA A 118 19.16 -3.41 1.60
C ALA A 118 18.72 -2.90 0.22
N LYS A 119 19.65 -2.66 -0.70
CA LYS A 119 19.35 -2.26 -2.07
C LYS A 119 18.51 -3.30 -2.81
N TRP A 120 18.85 -4.59 -2.68
CA TRP A 120 18.08 -5.68 -3.28
C TRP A 120 16.66 -5.77 -2.71
N ILE A 121 16.51 -5.64 -1.39
CA ILE A 121 15.19 -5.62 -0.74
C ILE A 121 14.35 -4.44 -1.25
N LEU A 122 14.96 -3.25 -1.38
CA LEU A 122 14.27 -2.05 -1.89
C LEU A 122 13.88 -2.20 -3.37
N CYS A 123 14.72 -2.79 -4.21
CA CYS A 123 14.39 -3.11 -5.60
C CYS A 123 13.18 -4.03 -5.70
N PHE A 124 13.14 -5.08 -4.88
CA PHE A 124 11.99 -5.98 -4.83
C PHE A 124 10.73 -5.28 -4.32
N ALA A 125 10.87 -4.41 -3.31
CA ALA A 125 9.79 -3.59 -2.80
C ALA A 125 9.18 -2.65 -3.86
N MET A 126 10.02 -2.05 -4.70
CA MET A 126 9.57 -1.20 -5.81
C MET A 126 8.78 -2.00 -6.85
N LEU A 127 9.21 -3.23 -7.17
CA LEU A 127 8.45 -4.11 -8.05
C LEU A 127 7.08 -4.48 -7.47
N LEU A 128 7.03 -4.82 -6.17
CA LEU A 128 5.78 -5.10 -5.46
C LEU A 128 4.81 -3.90 -5.49
N GLY A 129 5.33 -2.71 -5.25
CA GLY A 129 4.53 -1.47 -5.29
C GLY A 129 4.02 -1.13 -6.69
N ARG A 130 4.81 -1.45 -7.74
CA ARG A 130 4.47 -1.14 -9.13
C ARG A 130 3.42 -2.06 -9.72
N LEU A 131 3.55 -3.38 -9.51
CA LEU A 131 2.73 -4.40 -10.15
C LEU A 131 1.39 -4.67 -9.46
N GLU A 132 1.03 -3.87 -8.45
CA GLU A 132 -0.04 -4.15 -7.50
C GLU A 132 0.17 -5.53 -6.81
N ILE A 133 0.29 -5.53 -5.50
CA ILE A 133 0.69 -6.68 -4.66
C ILE A 133 -0.09 -7.96 -5.00
N PHE A 134 -1.39 -7.84 -5.30
CA PHE A 134 -2.24 -8.99 -5.66
C PHE A 134 -1.83 -9.67 -6.96
N THR A 135 -1.45 -8.92 -7.99
CA THR A 135 -1.03 -9.47 -9.28
C THR A 135 0.21 -10.34 -9.12
N LEU A 136 1.15 -9.87 -8.30
CA LEU A 136 2.38 -10.59 -8.04
C LEU A 136 2.14 -11.82 -7.15
N LEU A 137 1.27 -11.73 -6.15
CA LEU A 137 0.88 -12.87 -5.30
C LEU A 137 0.19 -13.97 -6.11
N VAL A 138 -0.69 -13.62 -7.05
CA VAL A 138 -1.34 -14.60 -7.94
C VAL A 138 -0.31 -15.34 -8.78
N LEU A 139 0.73 -14.67 -9.26
CA LEU A 139 1.81 -15.29 -10.03
C LEU A 139 2.58 -16.35 -9.22
N PHE A 140 2.76 -16.13 -7.91
CA PHE A 140 3.41 -17.09 -7.01
C PHE A 140 2.48 -18.23 -6.55
N THR A 141 1.18 -18.13 -6.80
CA THR A 141 0.24 -19.19 -6.40
C THR A 141 0.33 -20.35 -7.39
N PRO A 142 0.55 -21.61 -6.92
CA PRO A 142 0.65 -22.78 -7.80
C PRO A 142 -0.62 -23.02 -8.62
N MET A 143 -1.75 -22.46 -8.19
CA MET A 143 -3.03 -22.53 -8.87
C MET A 143 -3.04 -21.81 -10.23
N PHE A 144 -2.21 -20.77 -10.40
CA PHE A 144 -2.05 -20.06 -11.68
C PHE A 144 -1.31 -20.93 -12.73
N TRP A 145 -0.36 -21.75 -12.28
CA TRP A 145 0.48 -22.60 -13.15
C TRP A 145 -0.14 -23.97 -13.41
N ARG A 146 -1.22 -24.32 -12.73
CA ARG A 146 -1.92 -25.59 -12.83
C ARG A 146 -3.14 -25.44 -13.75
N LYS A 147 -2.90 -25.25 -15.04
CA LYS A 147 -3.88 -25.46 -16.11
C LYS A 147 -3.51 -26.68 -16.89
#